data_767c5228f709b14e530dd834fb1c6593
#
_entry.id   767c5228f709b14e530dd834fb1c6593
#
_cell.length_a   1.000
_cell.length_b   1.000
_cell.length_c   1.000
_cell.angle_alpha   90.00
_cell.angle_beta   90.00
_cell.angle_gamma   90.00
#
_symmetry.space_group_name_H-M   'P 1'
#
loop_
_entity.id
_entity.type
_entity.pdbx_description
1 polymer ?
#
loop_
_entity_poly.entity_id
_entity_poly.type
_entity_poly.pdbx_seq_one_letter_code
_entity_poly.pdbx_strand_id
1 'polypeptide(L)'
;MQNFILNYFIFVDKEEKYDSMLTMLTNSSIAMRNKLIKLLKDISEYKPQEKMLSCHQGYEAILLIISNEEWLCASQISKKINISRARLSKIVNRLKKDNLILFFQDKKNNRINRIYLTEKGKKKSSELLMNIDKEFEELINYMGKENIEDFISKIETINCFIKEKKC
;
A
#
# COMPACT_ATOMS: atom_id res chain seq x y z
N MET A 1 -3.23 -1.98 1.72
CA MET A 1 -3.36 -2.96 2.80
C MET A 1 -4.02 -2.35 4.05
N GLN A 2 -3.55 -1.22 4.56
CA GLN A 2 -4.11 -0.56 5.75
C GLN A 2 -5.63 -0.28 5.65
N ASN A 3 -6.12 0.23 4.50
CA ASN A 3 -7.56 0.46 4.30
C ASN A 3 -8.38 -0.82 4.13
N PHE A 4 -7.76 -1.93 3.72
CA PHE A 4 -8.48 -3.18 3.52
C PHE A 4 -8.66 -3.92 4.85
N ILE A 5 -7.63 -3.97 5.67
CA ILE A 5 -7.68 -4.55 7.02
C ILE A 5 -8.57 -3.68 7.91
N LEU A 6 -8.42 -2.34 7.86
CA LEU A 6 -9.26 -1.41 8.60
C LEU A 6 -10.74 -1.47 8.17
N ASN A 7 -11.03 -1.51 6.87
CA ASN A 7 -12.41 -1.63 6.36
C ASN A 7 -13.02 -3.00 6.66
N TYR A 8 -12.23 -4.07 6.70
CA TYR A 8 -12.73 -5.38 7.15
C TYR A 8 -13.11 -5.35 8.63
N PHE A 9 -12.34 -4.65 9.48
CA PHE A 9 -12.62 -4.49 10.91
C PHE A 9 -13.72 -3.44 11.21
N ILE A 10 -13.85 -2.36 10.44
CA ILE A 10 -14.96 -1.39 10.56
C ILE A 10 -16.29 -2.03 10.16
N PHE A 11 -16.30 -3.02 9.26
CA PHE A 11 -17.50 -3.78 8.90
C PHE A 11 -17.95 -4.73 10.03
N VAL A 12 -17.06 -5.06 10.97
CA VAL A 12 -17.30 -5.92 12.14
C VAL A 12 -18.05 -5.18 13.26
N ASP A 13 -18.10 -3.86 13.24
CA ASP A 13 -18.72 -3.03 14.30
C ASP A 13 -20.25 -2.81 14.14
N LYS A 14 -20.90 -3.55 13.21
CA LYS A 14 -22.36 -3.60 13.13
C LYS A 14 -22.90 -4.79 13.91
N GLU A 15 -23.30 -4.52 15.14
CA GLU A 15 -23.66 -5.46 16.21
C GLU A 15 -24.70 -6.54 15.92
N GLU A 16 -25.52 -6.47 14.90
CA GLU A 16 -26.70 -7.34 14.77
C GLU A 16 -26.52 -8.68 14.04
N LYS A 17 -25.34 -8.96 13.45
CA LYS A 17 -25.12 -10.21 12.69
C LYS A 17 -24.10 -11.17 13.34
N TYR A 18 -23.56 -10.81 14.47
CA TYR A 18 -22.42 -11.49 15.09
C TYR A 18 -22.76 -12.47 16.22
N ASP A 19 -23.95 -12.43 16.76
CA ASP A 19 -24.31 -13.30 17.90
C ASP A 19 -24.31 -14.79 17.56
N SER A 20 -24.61 -15.18 16.33
CA SER A 20 -24.57 -16.58 15.91
C SER A 20 -23.15 -17.09 15.63
N MET A 21 -22.20 -16.23 15.32
CA MET A 21 -20.81 -16.58 15.05
C MET A 21 -19.94 -16.53 16.30
N LEU A 22 -20.31 -15.69 17.27
CA LEU A 22 -19.62 -15.54 18.55
C LEU A 22 -19.77 -16.78 19.45
N THR A 23 -20.87 -17.48 19.35
CA THR A 23 -21.11 -18.73 20.14
C THR A 23 -20.17 -19.87 19.74
N MET A 24 -19.53 -19.82 18.56
CA MET A 24 -18.58 -20.85 18.11
C MET A 24 -17.11 -20.53 18.42
N LEU A 25 -16.79 -19.33 18.89
CA LEU A 25 -15.41 -18.96 19.22
C LEU A 25 -15.08 -19.39 20.64
N THR A 26 -13.97 -20.14 20.78
CA THR A 26 -13.41 -20.42 22.11
C THR A 26 -12.90 -19.14 22.78
N ASN A 27 -12.84 -19.11 24.11
CA ASN A 27 -12.27 -17.97 24.86
C ASN A 27 -10.86 -17.61 24.36
N SER A 28 -10.08 -18.61 23.92
CA SER A 28 -8.75 -18.41 23.34
C SER A 28 -8.81 -17.64 22.02
N SER A 29 -9.75 -17.97 21.13
CA SER A 29 -9.92 -17.28 19.85
C SER A 29 -10.37 -15.83 20.02
N ILE A 30 -11.23 -15.57 21.01
CA ILE A 30 -11.67 -14.21 21.37
C ILE A 30 -10.48 -13.39 21.89
N ALA A 31 -9.66 -13.97 22.77
CA ALA A 31 -8.48 -13.30 23.31
C ALA A 31 -7.46 -12.96 22.20
N MET A 32 -7.20 -13.90 21.29
CA MET A 32 -6.31 -13.67 20.13
C MET A 32 -6.85 -12.59 19.21
N ARG A 33 -8.14 -12.60 18.89
CA ARG A 33 -8.78 -11.55 18.08
C ARG A 33 -8.60 -10.18 18.72
N ASN A 34 -8.90 -10.04 20.02
CA ASN A 34 -8.80 -8.77 20.73
C ASN A 34 -7.35 -8.26 20.79
N LYS A 35 -6.38 -9.17 20.98
CA LYS A 35 -4.95 -8.83 20.91
C LYS A 35 -4.55 -8.35 19.52
N LEU A 36 -5.02 -9.01 18.47
CA LEU A 36 -4.73 -8.61 17.09
C LEU A 36 -5.32 -7.23 16.77
N ILE A 37 -6.59 -6.98 17.14
CA ILE A 37 -7.24 -5.68 16.94
C ILE A 37 -6.45 -4.58 17.64
N LYS A 38 -6.04 -4.81 18.90
CA LYS A 38 -5.24 -3.84 19.65
C LYS A 38 -3.93 -3.54 18.92
N LEU A 39 -3.17 -4.57 18.53
CA LEU A 39 -1.89 -4.40 17.82
C LEU A 39 -2.06 -3.66 16.48
N LEU A 40 -3.12 -3.98 15.71
CA LEU A 40 -3.41 -3.28 14.46
C LEU A 40 -3.75 -1.80 14.70
N LYS A 41 -4.47 -1.50 15.79
CA LYS A 41 -4.73 -0.12 16.20
C LYS A 41 -3.44 0.60 16.57
N ASP A 42 -2.61 0.00 17.41
CA ASP A 42 -1.31 0.56 17.82
C ASP A 42 -0.43 0.85 16.60
N ILE A 43 -0.36 -0.09 15.63
CA ILE A 43 0.36 0.12 14.36
C ILE A 43 -0.27 1.25 13.53
N SER A 44 -1.60 1.39 13.51
CA SER A 44 -2.27 2.44 12.74
C SER A 44 -2.12 3.83 13.36
N GLU A 45 -1.97 3.90 14.67
CA GLU A 45 -1.72 5.13 15.43
C GLU A 45 -0.23 5.51 15.40
N TYR A 46 0.64 4.54 15.20
CA TYR A 46 2.05 4.80 14.92
C TYR A 46 2.15 5.55 13.59
N LYS A 47 2.39 6.85 13.69
CA LYS A 47 2.76 7.68 12.53
C LYS A 47 4.28 7.63 12.45
N PRO A 48 4.87 6.69 11.70
CA PRO A 48 6.28 6.81 11.40
C PRO A 48 6.44 8.18 10.76
N GLN A 49 7.28 8.98 11.34
CA GLN A 49 7.73 10.19 10.67
C GLN A 49 8.44 9.68 9.42
N GLU A 50 7.63 9.53 8.38
CA GLU A 50 8.04 9.25 7.02
C GLU A 50 8.56 7.83 6.74
N LYS A 51 7.99 7.19 5.80
CA LYS A 51 8.56 6.58 4.61
C LYS A 51 8.12 5.16 4.26
N MET A 52 8.23 4.12 5.09
CA MET A 52 7.96 2.75 4.59
C MET A 52 6.47 2.45 4.34
N LEU A 53 5.57 2.97 5.18
CA LEU A 53 4.12 2.72 5.06
C LEU A 53 3.36 3.83 4.31
N SER A 54 3.92 5.05 4.21
CA SER A 54 3.29 6.15 3.47
C SER A 54 3.40 5.99 1.95
N CYS A 55 4.31 5.14 1.48
CA CYS A 55 4.57 4.91 0.06
C CYS A 55 3.45 4.19 -0.70
N HIS A 56 2.38 3.72 -0.06
CA HIS A 56 1.41 2.85 -0.77
C HIS A 56 0.35 3.58 -1.57
N GLN A 57 0.02 4.83 -1.28
CA GLN A 57 -1.09 5.54 -1.97
C GLN A 57 -0.85 7.03 -2.22
N GLY A 58 0.33 7.53 -1.93
CA GLY A 58 0.65 8.94 -2.00
C GLY A 58 1.47 9.34 -3.22
N TYR A 59 2.04 10.51 -3.11
CA TYR A 59 2.96 11.12 -4.06
C TYR A 59 4.18 10.23 -4.37
N GLU A 60 4.76 9.63 -3.34
CA GLU A 60 5.94 8.77 -3.45
C GLU A 60 5.63 7.43 -4.09
N ALA A 61 4.48 6.82 -3.75
CA ALA A 61 4.04 5.58 -4.39
C ALA A 61 3.89 5.73 -5.91
N ILE A 62 3.33 6.85 -6.36
CA ILE A 62 3.18 7.11 -7.80
C ILE A 62 4.54 7.30 -8.46
N LEU A 63 5.45 8.02 -7.81
CA LEU A 63 6.81 8.21 -8.32
C LEU A 63 7.54 6.87 -8.48
N LEU A 64 7.46 5.99 -7.49
CA LEU A 64 8.05 4.64 -7.53
C LEU A 64 7.40 3.74 -8.59
N ILE A 65 6.08 3.80 -8.78
CA ILE A 65 5.41 3.05 -9.85
C ILE A 65 5.90 3.50 -11.21
N ILE A 66 6.04 4.80 -11.44
CA ILE A 66 6.52 5.34 -12.70
C ILE A 66 8.01 4.98 -12.92
N SER A 67 8.82 4.86 -11.84
CA SER A 67 10.21 4.44 -11.94
C SER A 67 10.36 2.96 -12.30
N ASN A 68 9.47 2.11 -11.82
CA ASN A 68 9.52 0.67 -12.06
C ASN A 68 8.92 0.26 -13.42
N GLU A 69 8.00 1.04 -13.94
CA GLU A 69 7.33 0.75 -15.20
C GLU A 69 7.25 2.01 -16.06
N GLU A 70 7.97 2.01 -17.15
CA GLU A 70 7.91 3.07 -18.13
C GLU A 70 6.60 3.02 -18.94
N TRP A 71 6.22 4.13 -19.54
CA TRP A 71 5.10 4.25 -20.49
C TRP A 71 3.70 4.10 -19.89
N LEU A 72 3.55 4.22 -18.57
CA LEU A 72 2.22 4.16 -17.93
C LEU A 72 1.38 5.39 -18.25
N CYS A 73 0.09 5.15 -18.47
CA CYS A 73 -0.91 6.23 -18.48
C CYS A 73 -1.61 6.36 -17.11
N ALA A 74 -2.25 7.50 -16.88
CA ALA A 74 -2.91 7.79 -15.61
C ALA A 74 -3.95 6.72 -15.20
N SER A 75 -4.68 6.13 -16.16
CA SER A 75 -5.66 5.09 -15.86
C SER A 75 -5.02 3.78 -15.35
N GLN A 76 -3.83 3.43 -15.87
CA GLN A 76 -3.08 2.26 -15.42
C GLN A 76 -2.56 2.46 -14.00
N ILE A 77 -1.98 3.65 -13.71
CA ILE A 77 -1.51 4.00 -12.37
C ILE A 77 -2.68 3.97 -11.36
N SER A 78 -3.80 4.60 -11.70
CA SER A 78 -5.00 4.63 -10.84
C SER A 78 -5.48 3.22 -10.44
N LYS A 79 -5.48 2.28 -11.39
CA LYS A 79 -5.85 0.87 -11.14
C LYS A 79 -4.85 0.16 -10.23
N LYS A 80 -3.53 0.37 -10.45
CA LYS A 80 -2.48 -0.31 -9.68
C LYS A 80 -2.52 0.02 -8.18
N ILE A 81 -2.78 1.27 -7.85
CA ILE A 81 -2.80 1.73 -6.44
C ILE A 81 -4.20 1.91 -5.88
N ASN A 82 -5.22 1.56 -6.64
CA ASN A 82 -6.62 1.62 -6.22
C ASN A 82 -7.03 3.00 -5.65
N ILE A 83 -6.71 4.07 -6.38
CA ILE A 83 -7.13 5.44 -6.02
C ILE A 83 -8.05 6.03 -7.10
N SER A 84 -8.87 7.00 -6.71
CA SER A 84 -9.73 7.69 -7.64
C SER A 84 -8.93 8.52 -8.66
N ARG A 85 -9.47 8.68 -9.86
CA ARG A 85 -8.87 9.52 -10.91
C ARG A 85 -8.65 10.96 -10.45
N ALA A 86 -9.58 11.50 -9.64
CA ALA A 86 -9.48 12.85 -9.09
C ALA A 86 -8.28 12.99 -8.13
N ARG A 87 -8.07 11.99 -7.25
CA ARG A 87 -6.90 11.95 -6.36
C ARG A 87 -5.61 11.82 -7.14
N LEU A 88 -5.57 10.90 -8.11
CA LEU A 88 -4.41 10.74 -8.98
C LEU A 88 -4.06 12.03 -9.72
N SER A 89 -5.05 12.71 -10.31
CA SER A 89 -4.84 13.95 -11.02
C SER A 89 -4.17 15.03 -10.16
N LYS A 90 -4.61 15.17 -8.89
CA LYS A 90 -3.98 16.10 -7.93
C LYS A 90 -2.51 15.77 -7.70
N ILE A 91 -2.19 14.49 -7.50
CA ILE A 91 -0.81 14.05 -7.24
C ILE A 91 0.07 14.23 -8.49
N VAL A 92 -0.41 13.81 -9.63
CA VAL A 92 0.30 13.94 -10.91
C VAL A 92 0.58 15.41 -11.26
N ASN A 93 -0.38 16.30 -11.02
CA ASN A 93 -0.17 17.75 -11.20
C ASN A 93 0.92 18.29 -10.25
N ARG A 94 0.98 17.80 -9.01
CA ARG A 94 2.04 18.16 -8.08
C ARG A 94 3.40 17.66 -8.54
N LEU A 95 3.50 16.38 -8.94
CA LEU A 95 4.74 15.79 -9.49
C LEU A 95 5.24 16.57 -10.71
N LYS A 96 4.32 17.02 -11.60
CA LYS A 96 4.64 17.86 -12.75
C LYS A 96 5.16 19.23 -12.31
N LYS A 97 4.49 19.88 -11.34
CA LYS A 97 4.91 21.17 -10.79
C LYS A 97 6.31 21.11 -10.17
N ASP A 98 6.63 19.98 -9.51
CA ASP A 98 7.93 19.73 -8.88
C ASP A 98 9.00 19.31 -9.91
N ASN A 99 8.66 19.28 -11.21
CA ASN A 99 9.55 18.84 -12.31
C ASN A 99 10.09 17.40 -12.14
N LEU A 100 9.28 16.49 -11.60
CA LEU A 100 9.67 15.10 -11.41
C LEU A 100 9.17 14.19 -12.54
N ILE A 101 8.13 14.61 -13.25
CA ILE A 101 7.54 13.87 -14.37
C ILE A 101 7.30 14.74 -15.59
N LEU A 102 7.29 14.08 -16.75
CA LEU A 102 6.92 14.64 -18.06
C LEU A 102 5.76 13.84 -18.65
N PHE A 103 5.06 14.46 -19.58
CA PHE A 103 4.01 13.83 -20.36
C PHE A 103 4.40 13.79 -21.83
N PHE A 104 4.22 12.64 -22.46
CA PHE A 104 4.34 12.49 -23.90
C PHE A 104 3.06 11.90 -24.46
N GLN A 105 2.63 12.43 -25.58
CA GLN A 105 1.50 11.88 -26.32
C GLN A 105 1.88 10.52 -26.91
N ASP A 106 1.01 9.53 -26.74
CA ASP A 106 1.22 8.20 -27.34
C ASP A 106 1.15 8.30 -28.86
N LYS A 107 2.17 7.79 -29.56
CA LYS A 107 2.27 7.88 -31.02
C LYS A 107 1.14 7.13 -31.75
N LYS A 108 0.56 6.12 -31.14
CA LYS A 108 -0.53 5.31 -31.72
C LYS A 108 -1.91 5.84 -31.36
N ASN A 109 -2.03 6.57 -30.26
CA ASN A 109 -3.30 7.11 -29.79
C ASN A 109 -3.09 8.48 -29.13
N ASN A 110 -3.30 9.53 -29.87
CA ASN A 110 -3.12 10.92 -29.43
C ASN A 110 -4.00 11.34 -28.23
N ARG A 111 -4.97 10.50 -27.83
CA ARG A 111 -5.79 10.73 -26.64
C ARG A 111 -5.13 10.23 -25.35
N ILE A 112 -4.04 9.47 -25.48
CA ILE A 112 -3.32 8.89 -24.33
C ILE A 112 -2.06 9.69 -24.08
N ASN A 113 -1.92 10.20 -22.86
CA ASN A 113 -0.67 10.76 -22.37
C ASN A 113 0.08 9.72 -21.54
N ARG A 114 1.32 9.47 -21.92
CA ARG A 114 2.26 8.62 -21.20
C ARG A 114 3.06 9.46 -20.22
N ILE A 115 3.35 8.90 -19.05
CA ILE A 115 4.03 9.59 -17.96
C ILE A 115 5.44 9.01 -17.81
N TYR A 116 6.41 9.90 -17.70
CA TYR A 116 7.84 9.57 -17.58
C TYR A 116 8.47 10.34 -16.45
N LEU A 117 9.53 9.79 -15.88
CA LEU A 117 10.39 10.51 -14.96
C LEU A 117 11.32 11.47 -15.72
N THR A 118 11.52 12.64 -15.15
CA THR A 118 12.68 13.49 -15.49
C THR A 118 13.95 12.93 -14.82
N GLU A 119 15.12 13.44 -15.15
CA GLU A 119 16.35 13.09 -14.42
C GLU A 119 16.24 13.42 -12.92
N LYS A 120 15.60 14.53 -12.57
CA LYS A 120 15.27 14.86 -11.19
C LYS A 120 14.32 13.85 -10.54
N GLY A 121 13.33 13.37 -11.30
CA GLY A 121 12.40 12.32 -10.87
C GLY A 121 13.09 10.99 -10.63
N LYS A 122 14.00 10.58 -11.53
CA LYS A 122 14.81 9.36 -11.37
C LYS A 122 15.68 9.42 -10.12
N LYS A 123 16.40 10.54 -9.92
CA LYS A 123 17.20 10.74 -8.72
C LYS A 123 16.34 10.65 -7.45
N LYS A 124 15.19 11.31 -7.44
CA LYS A 124 14.28 11.30 -6.28
C LYS A 124 13.71 9.91 -6.01
N SER A 125 13.36 9.13 -7.05
CA SER A 125 12.88 7.76 -6.86
C SER A 125 13.97 6.83 -6.34
N SER A 126 15.22 6.98 -6.81
CA SER A 126 16.36 6.21 -6.29
C SER A 126 16.65 6.53 -4.82
N GLU A 127 16.61 7.80 -4.43
CA GLU A 127 16.74 8.20 -3.02
C GLU A 127 15.65 7.60 -2.13
N LEU A 128 14.41 7.55 -2.63
CA LEU A 128 13.29 6.91 -1.92
C LEU A 128 13.51 5.41 -1.75
N LEU A 129 13.94 4.71 -2.80
CA LEU A 129 14.23 3.27 -2.72
C LEU A 129 15.34 2.98 -1.72
N MET A 130 16.45 3.72 -1.78
CA MET A 130 17.55 3.56 -0.82
C MET A 130 17.11 3.75 0.63
N ASN A 131 16.20 4.70 0.89
CA ASN A 131 15.67 4.90 2.24
C ASN A 131 14.78 3.74 2.68
N ILE A 132 13.94 3.21 1.77
CA ILE A 132 13.08 2.05 2.05
C ILE A 132 13.94 0.81 2.34
N ASP A 133 14.96 0.58 1.52
CA ASP A 133 15.88 -0.54 1.70
C ASP A 133 16.60 -0.47 3.05
N LYS A 134 17.08 0.72 3.42
CA LYS A 134 17.71 0.93 4.72
C LYS A 134 16.76 0.66 5.89
N GLU A 135 15.54 1.18 5.85
CA GLU A 135 14.55 0.93 6.90
C GLU A 135 14.19 -0.56 6.99
N PHE A 136 14.16 -1.25 5.83
CA PHE A 136 13.92 -2.68 5.79
C PHE A 136 15.10 -3.50 6.33
N GLU A 137 16.32 -3.10 6.05
CA GLU A 137 17.52 -3.70 6.67
C GLU A 137 17.53 -3.52 8.21
N GLU A 138 17.15 -2.35 8.70
CA GLU A 138 17.01 -2.11 10.14
C GLU A 138 15.95 -3.05 10.76
N LEU A 139 14.83 -3.27 10.08
CA LEU A 139 13.80 -4.22 10.51
C LEU A 139 14.31 -5.67 10.50
N ILE A 140 15.04 -6.08 9.46
CA ILE A 140 15.65 -7.41 9.39
C ILE A 140 16.64 -7.61 10.54
N ASN A 141 17.47 -6.61 10.83
CA ASN A 141 18.45 -6.67 11.91
C ASN A 141 17.75 -6.76 13.28
N TYR A 142 16.60 -6.10 13.45
CA TYR A 142 15.84 -6.14 14.69
C TYR A 142 15.10 -7.46 14.90
N MET A 143 14.45 -7.98 13.87
CA MET A 143 13.61 -9.19 13.96
C MET A 143 14.37 -10.49 13.67
N GLY A 144 15.45 -10.43 12.91
CA GLY A 144 16.10 -11.58 12.29
C GLY A 144 15.44 -12.00 10.98
N LYS A 145 16.25 -12.44 10.02
CA LYS A 145 15.80 -12.79 8.66
C LYS A 145 14.73 -13.89 8.66
N GLU A 146 14.92 -14.94 9.44
CA GLU A 146 13.98 -16.08 9.53
C GLU A 146 12.59 -15.63 10.02
N ASN A 147 12.53 -14.74 11.00
CA ASN A 147 11.26 -14.21 11.51
C ASN A 147 10.56 -13.31 10.47
N ILE A 148 11.30 -12.59 9.66
CA ILE A 148 10.74 -11.80 8.55
C ILE A 148 10.17 -12.72 7.48
N GLU A 149 10.87 -13.80 7.11
CA GLU A 149 10.41 -14.78 6.13
C GLU A 149 9.14 -15.50 6.61
N ASP A 150 9.11 -15.91 7.88
CA ASP A 150 7.92 -16.50 8.50
C ASP A 150 6.74 -15.54 8.53
N PHE A 151 6.98 -14.27 8.87
CA PHE A 151 5.96 -13.23 8.83
C PHE A 151 5.39 -13.02 7.42
N ILE A 152 6.26 -12.94 6.40
CA ILE A 152 5.84 -12.83 4.99
C ILE A 152 4.95 -14.01 4.61
N SER A 153 5.35 -15.24 4.92
CA SER A 153 4.58 -16.46 4.64
C SER A 153 3.17 -16.43 5.27
N LYS A 154 3.07 -15.95 6.51
CA LYS A 154 1.77 -15.77 7.18
C LYS A 154 0.89 -14.72 6.52
N ILE A 155 1.46 -13.61 6.07
CA ILE A 155 0.73 -12.58 5.31
C ILE A 155 0.26 -13.12 3.95
N GLU A 156 1.06 -13.93 3.27
CA GLU A 156 0.66 -14.60 2.03
C GLU A 156 -0.52 -15.53 2.24
N THR A 157 -0.51 -16.32 3.31
CA THR A 157 -1.63 -17.20 3.70
C THR A 157 -2.92 -16.40 3.90
N ILE A 158 -2.84 -15.29 4.64
CA ILE A 158 -3.99 -14.37 4.82
C ILE A 158 -4.47 -13.82 3.48
N ASN A 159 -3.55 -13.45 2.60
CA ASN A 159 -3.89 -12.89 1.28
C ASN A 159 -4.60 -13.94 0.39
N CYS A 160 -4.19 -15.21 0.44
CA CYS A 160 -4.88 -16.30 -0.24
C CYS A 160 -6.30 -16.48 0.28
N PHE A 161 -6.49 -16.55 1.59
CA PHE A 161 -7.81 -16.64 2.23
C PHE A 161 -8.75 -15.49 1.81
N ILE A 162 -8.23 -14.25 1.75
CA ILE A 162 -9.01 -13.09 1.33
C ILE A 162 -9.42 -13.19 -0.16
N LYS A 163 -8.54 -13.72 -1.02
CA LYS A 163 -8.83 -13.90 -2.45
C LYS A 163 -9.89 -14.96 -2.68
N GLU A 164 -9.84 -16.07 -1.98
CA GLU A 164 -10.84 -17.15 -2.04
C GLU A 164 -12.23 -16.68 -1.64
N LYS A 165 -12.34 -15.80 -0.64
CA LYS A 165 -13.64 -15.24 -0.21
C LYS A 165 -14.23 -14.19 -1.17
N LYS A 166 -13.49 -13.76 -2.19
CA LYS A 166 -13.95 -12.79 -3.19
C LYS A 166 -14.46 -13.45 -4.48
N CYS A 167 -14.30 -14.74 -4.65
CA CYS A 167 -14.90 -15.57 -5.68
C CYS A 167 -16.24 -16.13 -5.19
#